data_85a938e082c54e276ee5ab9a53faafc0
#
_entry.id   85a938e082c54e276ee5ab9a53faafc0
#
_cell.length_a   1.000
_cell.length_b   1.000
_cell.length_c   1.000
_cell.angle_alpha   90.00
_cell.angle_beta   90.00
_cell.angle_gamma   90.00
#
_symmetry.space_group_name_H-M   'P 1'
#
loop_
_entity.id
_entity.type
_entity.pdbx_description
1 polymer ?
#
loop_
_entity_poly.entity_id
_entity_poly.type
_entity_poly.pdbx_seq_one_letter_code
_entity_poly.pdbx_strand_id
1 'polypeptide(L)'
;LLISLFIKDKENVKDAIVRNAYGKMAGIVGICCNIFLFATKFFAGIITGAISITADAFNNLSDAASSIITLVGFGMAGKPADEDHPFGHGRMEYVSGLVVSILILMMGVELFKTSVEKVIHPEVITEQWISYVILVISIALKFWMYMFNKGIGWRIHSETMKATAADSLNDCISTAAVVGGMLVFHYFHLNVDGIVGIFVACFVLWGGYESIKDTMNPVSYTHLRAHET
;
A
#
# COMPACT_ATOMS: atom_id res chain seq x y z
N LEU A 1 -15.01 15.76 -0.74
CA LEU A 1 -16.35 15.28 -0.38
C LEU A 1 -16.27 14.27 0.77
N LEU A 2 -15.46 13.19 0.68
CA LEU A 2 -15.29 12.20 1.78
C LEU A 2 -14.80 12.86 3.08
N ILE A 3 -13.77 13.70 3.01
CA ILE A 3 -13.19 14.38 4.18
C ILE A 3 -14.25 15.23 4.90
N SER A 4 -15.10 15.96 4.17
CA SER A 4 -16.13 16.82 4.75
C SER A 4 -17.31 16.06 5.36
N LEU A 5 -17.49 14.79 4.99
CA LEU A 5 -18.51 13.90 5.57
C LEU A 5 -18.07 13.32 6.92
N PHE A 6 -16.78 12.99 7.06
CA PHE A 6 -16.27 12.26 8.23
C PHE A 6 -15.58 13.16 9.27
N ILE A 7 -15.10 14.36 8.87
CA ILE A 7 -14.28 15.22 9.74
C ILE A 7 -14.91 16.61 9.84
N LYS A 8 -15.46 16.94 11.04
CA LYS A 8 -16.16 18.20 11.29
C LYS A 8 -15.22 19.42 11.26
N ASP A 9 -14.01 19.32 11.81
CA ASP A 9 -13.07 20.45 11.95
C ASP A 9 -11.79 20.26 11.11
N LYS A 10 -12.01 19.97 9.81
CA LYS A 10 -10.99 19.53 8.84
C LYS A 10 -9.78 20.46 8.69
N GLU A 11 -9.88 21.73 9.10
CA GLU A 11 -8.81 22.72 8.97
C GLU A 11 -7.83 22.65 10.15
N ASN A 12 -8.26 22.17 11.31
CA ASN A 12 -7.44 22.13 12.54
C ASN A 12 -6.59 20.83 12.60
N VAL A 13 -5.69 20.64 11.64
CA VAL A 13 -4.82 19.45 11.55
C VAL A 13 -3.74 19.37 12.67
N LYS A 14 -3.59 20.43 13.48
CA LYS A 14 -2.73 20.42 14.67
C LYS A 14 -3.36 19.68 15.84
N ASP A 15 -4.69 19.59 15.87
CA ASP A 15 -5.41 18.81 16.86
C ASP A 15 -5.20 17.30 16.61
N ALA A 16 -4.71 16.61 17.64
CA ALA A 16 -4.47 15.16 17.60
C ALA A 16 -5.74 14.37 17.29
N ILE A 17 -6.91 14.83 17.74
CA ILE A 17 -8.21 14.18 17.47
C ILE A 17 -8.54 14.25 15.98
N VAL A 18 -8.36 15.42 15.38
CA VAL A 18 -8.61 15.63 13.94
C VAL A 18 -7.61 14.83 13.11
N ARG A 19 -6.33 14.85 13.49
CA ARG A 19 -5.27 14.08 12.83
C ARG A 19 -5.55 12.58 12.84
N ASN A 20 -5.94 12.04 14.00
CA ASN A 20 -6.32 10.64 14.14
C ASN A 20 -7.60 10.29 13.33
N ALA A 21 -8.56 11.19 13.25
CA ALA A 21 -9.74 11.00 12.42
C ALA A 21 -9.40 10.87 10.93
N TYR A 22 -8.41 11.64 10.43
CA TYR A 22 -7.89 11.50 9.07
C TYR A 22 -7.28 10.12 8.83
N GLY A 23 -6.41 9.65 9.74
CA GLY A 23 -5.78 8.33 9.62
C GLY A 23 -6.78 7.19 9.69
N LYS A 24 -7.74 7.23 10.62
CA LYS A 24 -8.81 6.23 10.72
C LYS A 24 -9.68 6.19 9.47
N MET A 25 -10.07 7.36 8.94
CA MET A 25 -10.83 7.43 7.70
C MET A 25 -10.06 6.82 6.54
N ALA A 26 -8.78 7.12 6.42
CA ALA A 26 -7.93 6.55 5.37
C ALA A 26 -7.80 5.03 5.48
N GLY A 27 -7.61 4.52 6.69
CA GLY A 27 -7.58 3.07 6.95
C GLY A 27 -8.89 2.38 6.55
N ILE A 28 -10.04 2.93 6.93
CA ILE A 28 -11.36 2.38 6.55
C ILE A 28 -11.54 2.39 5.02
N VAL A 29 -11.20 3.49 4.36
CA VAL A 29 -11.28 3.60 2.89
C VAL A 29 -10.35 2.58 2.24
N GLY A 30 -9.12 2.41 2.76
CA GLY A 30 -8.17 1.42 2.30
C GLY A 30 -8.71 -0.01 2.39
N ILE A 31 -9.28 -0.37 3.55
CA ILE A 31 -9.92 -1.69 3.76
C ILE A 31 -11.05 -1.91 2.74
N CYS A 32 -11.96 -0.95 2.61
CA CYS A 32 -13.10 -1.08 1.70
C CYS A 32 -12.65 -1.24 0.24
N CYS A 33 -11.68 -0.43 -0.21
CA CYS A 33 -11.17 -0.51 -1.59
C CYS A 33 -10.44 -1.83 -1.85
N ASN A 34 -9.59 -2.27 -0.94
CA ASN A 34 -8.83 -3.51 -1.12
C ASN A 34 -9.72 -4.75 -1.04
N ILE A 35 -10.73 -4.78 -0.16
CA ILE A 35 -11.74 -5.85 -0.13
C ILE A 35 -12.57 -5.84 -1.41
N PHE A 36 -12.94 -4.68 -1.93
CA PHE A 36 -13.64 -4.58 -3.22
C PHE A 36 -12.79 -5.13 -4.38
N LEU A 37 -11.50 -4.76 -4.44
CA LEU A 37 -10.56 -5.30 -5.44
C LEU A 37 -10.36 -6.81 -5.29
N PHE A 38 -10.19 -7.30 -4.05
CA PHE A 38 -10.13 -8.72 -3.77
C PHE A 38 -11.35 -9.45 -4.31
N ALA A 39 -12.55 -9.04 -3.93
CA ALA A 39 -13.78 -9.69 -4.36
C ALA A 39 -13.92 -9.69 -5.89
N THR A 40 -13.70 -8.54 -6.53
CA THR A 40 -13.81 -8.39 -7.99
C THR A 40 -12.85 -9.32 -8.73
N LYS A 41 -11.57 -9.33 -8.33
CA LYS A 41 -10.54 -10.18 -8.95
C LYS A 41 -10.76 -11.65 -8.64
N PHE A 42 -11.14 -11.99 -7.40
CA PHE A 42 -11.37 -13.37 -6.98
C PHE A 42 -12.50 -14.03 -7.77
N PHE A 43 -13.66 -13.37 -7.85
CA PHE A 43 -14.77 -13.88 -8.65
C PHE A 43 -14.44 -13.94 -10.15
N ALA A 44 -13.75 -12.94 -10.66
CA ALA A 44 -13.31 -12.95 -12.05
C ALA A 44 -12.33 -14.09 -12.34
N GLY A 45 -11.36 -14.32 -11.44
CA GLY A 45 -10.41 -15.43 -11.56
C GLY A 45 -11.09 -16.80 -11.57
N ILE A 46 -12.11 -17.01 -10.72
CA ILE A 46 -12.91 -18.25 -10.71
C ILE A 46 -13.69 -18.42 -12.01
N ILE A 47 -14.37 -17.38 -12.47
CA ILE A 47 -15.21 -17.44 -13.68
C ILE A 47 -14.36 -17.69 -14.94
N THR A 48 -13.20 -17.07 -15.03
CA THR A 48 -12.30 -17.19 -16.18
C THR A 48 -11.33 -18.37 -16.09
N GLY A 49 -11.21 -19.01 -14.91
CA GLY A 49 -10.18 -20.02 -14.65
C GLY A 49 -8.76 -19.46 -14.62
N ALA A 50 -8.58 -18.14 -14.55
CA ALA A 50 -7.29 -17.48 -14.57
C ALA A 50 -6.65 -17.48 -13.16
N ILE A 51 -5.74 -18.42 -12.92
CA ILE A 51 -5.02 -18.58 -11.64
C ILE A 51 -4.24 -17.29 -11.26
N SER A 52 -3.65 -16.62 -12.25
CA SER A 52 -2.92 -15.37 -12.03
C SER A 52 -3.80 -14.24 -11.47
N ILE A 53 -5.05 -14.11 -11.95
CA ILE A 53 -6.00 -13.11 -11.42
C ILE A 53 -6.43 -13.48 -10.00
N THR A 54 -6.62 -14.76 -9.72
CA THR A 54 -6.96 -15.25 -8.37
C THR A 54 -5.80 -14.99 -7.40
N ALA A 55 -4.56 -15.24 -7.81
CA ALA A 55 -3.37 -14.94 -7.00
C ALA A 55 -3.26 -13.44 -6.71
N ASP A 56 -3.46 -12.59 -7.72
CA ASP A 56 -3.45 -11.13 -7.57
C ASP A 56 -4.61 -10.62 -6.66
N ALA A 57 -5.74 -11.33 -6.61
CA ALA A 57 -6.79 -11.05 -5.63
C ALA A 57 -6.28 -11.20 -4.18
N PHE A 58 -5.55 -12.28 -3.86
CA PHE A 58 -4.97 -12.46 -2.52
C PHE A 58 -3.96 -11.39 -2.14
N ASN A 59 -3.26 -10.80 -3.12
CA ASN A 59 -2.41 -9.64 -2.88
C ASN A 59 -3.24 -8.46 -2.32
N ASN A 60 -4.39 -8.16 -2.92
CA ASN A 60 -5.27 -7.11 -2.38
C ASN A 60 -5.84 -7.44 -0.99
N LEU A 61 -5.97 -8.72 -0.64
CA LEU A 61 -6.35 -9.10 0.73
C LEU A 61 -5.22 -8.78 1.73
N SER A 62 -3.97 -8.99 1.35
CA SER A 62 -2.79 -8.58 2.14
C SER A 62 -2.73 -7.06 2.32
N ASP A 63 -3.08 -6.29 1.28
CA ASP A 63 -3.14 -4.82 1.34
C ASP A 63 -4.28 -4.35 2.26
N ALA A 64 -5.40 -5.10 2.33
CA ALA A 64 -6.45 -4.84 3.31
C ALA A 64 -5.93 -5.05 4.75
N ALA A 65 -5.07 -6.06 4.98
CA ALA A 65 -4.44 -6.27 6.28
C ALA A 65 -3.50 -5.11 6.64
N SER A 66 -2.68 -4.58 5.69
CA SER A 66 -1.87 -3.37 5.88
C SER A 66 -2.72 -2.15 6.25
N SER A 67 -3.89 -2.01 5.61
CA SER A 67 -4.85 -0.94 5.92
C SER A 67 -5.45 -1.09 7.32
N ILE A 68 -5.67 -2.32 7.80
CA ILE A 68 -6.10 -2.61 9.19
C ILE A 68 -5.01 -2.18 10.17
N ILE A 69 -3.74 -2.49 9.89
CA ILE A 69 -2.61 -2.08 10.73
C ILE A 69 -2.55 -0.55 10.84
N THR A 70 -2.72 0.16 9.75
CA THR A 70 -2.79 1.63 9.71
C THR A 70 -3.97 2.14 10.56
N LEU A 71 -5.16 1.57 10.40
CA LEU A 71 -6.35 1.94 11.18
C LEU A 71 -6.15 1.72 12.70
N VAL A 72 -5.60 0.58 13.08
CA VAL A 72 -5.30 0.23 14.49
C VAL A 72 -4.24 1.17 15.04
N GLY A 73 -3.16 1.43 14.29
CA GLY A 73 -2.08 2.34 14.67
C GLY A 73 -2.59 3.75 15.00
N PHE A 74 -3.40 4.35 14.12
CA PHE A 74 -4.05 5.64 14.39
C PHE A 74 -5.09 5.55 15.51
N GLY A 75 -5.78 4.42 15.62
CA GLY A 75 -6.72 4.15 16.73
C GLY A 75 -6.04 4.18 18.09
N MET A 76 -4.88 3.55 18.20
CA MET A 76 -4.07 3.51 19.40
C MET A 76 -3.37 4.84 19.68
N ALA A 77 -2.79 5.46 18.66
CA ALA A 77 -2.11 6.76 18.80
C ALA A 77 -3.03 7.85 19.37
N GLY A 78 -4.36 7.73 19.16
CA GLY A 78 -5.34 8.66 19.71
C GLY A 78 -5.75 8.41 21.16
N LYS A 79 -5.24 7.38 21.84
CA LYS A 79 -5.52 7.13 23.26
C LYS A 79 -4.75 8.10 24.16
N PRO A 80 -5.38 8.60 25.24
CA PRO A 80 -4.68 9.43 26.24
C PRO A 80 -3.60 8.63 26.96
N ALA A 81 -2.75 9.33 27.71
CA ALA A 81 -1.78 8.71 28.59
C ALA A 81 -2.49 7.85 29.65
N ASP A 82 -1.90 6.71 29.99
CA ASP A 82 -2.32 5.78 31.04
C ASP A 82 -1.12 5.46 31.95
N GLU A 83 -1.34 4.61 32.97
CA GLU A 83 -0.29 4.25 33.94
C GLU A 83 0.91 3.55 33.29
N ASP A 84 0.68 2.73 32.26
CA ASP A 84 1.73 2.02 31.53
C ASP A 84 2.43 2.91 30.49
N HIS A 85 1.74 3.94 29.98
CA HIS A 85 2.24 4.86 28.95
C HIS A 85 2.03 6.32 29.36
N PRO A 86 2.86 6.84 30.31
CA PRO A 86 2.72 8.21 30.86
C PRO A 86 2.86 9.32 29.80
N PHE A 87 3.55 9.04 28.68
CA PHE A 87 3.76 9.97 27.56
C PHE A 87 2.71 9.83 26.45
N GLY A 88 1.67 8.99 26.67
CA GLY A 88 0.63 8.69 25.68
C GLY A 88 1.07 7.71 24.60
N HIS A 89 0.16 7.41 23.69
CA HIS A 89 0.30 6.36 22.68
C HIS A 89 0.69 6.90 21.28
N GLY A 90 1.07 8.16 21.14
CA GLY A 90 1.36 8.81 19.85
C GLY A 90 2.40 8.08 18.98
N ARG A 91 3.33 7.35 19.60
CA ARG A 91 4.34 6.54 18.89
C ARG A 91 3.78 5.34 18.13
N MET A 92 2.56 4.90 18.46
CA MET A 92 1.91 3.77 17.77
C MET A 92 1.64 4.05 16.29
N GLU A 93 1.52 5.32 15.91
CA GLU A 93 1.47 5.71 14.50
C GLU A 93 2.75 5.33 13.76
N TYR A 94 3.91 5.64 14.32
CA TYR A 94 5.20 5.30 13.70
C TYR A 94 5.45 3.79 13.68
N VAL A 95 5.04 3.08 14.72
CA VAL A 95 5.13 1.60 14.76
C VAL A 95 4.30 0.99 13.64
N SER A 96 3.07 1.46 13.43
CA SER A 96 2.22 0.97 12.34
C SER A 96 2.83 1.30 10.96
N GLY A 97 3.39 2.50 10.79
CA GLY A 97 4.11 2.89 9.58
C GLY A 97 5.32 2.01 9.29
N LEU A 98 6.09 1.67 10.32
CA LEU A 98 7.23 0.76 10.20
C LEU A 98 6.78 -0.65 9.78
N VAL A 99 5.71 -1.18 10.37
CA VAL A 99 5.16 -2.49 10.00
C VAL A 99 4.70 -2.48 8.54
N VAL A 100 3.99 -1.45 8.09
CA VAL A 100 3.57 -1.30 6.67
C VAL A 100 4.81 -1.25 5.76
N SER A 101 5.85 -0.49 6.11
CA SER A 101 7.08 -0.41 5.31
C SER A 101 7.83 -1.75 5.22
N ILE A 102 7.81 -2.56 6.29
CA ILE A 102 8.37 -3.92 6.28
C ILE A 102 7.55 -4.83 5.35
N LEU A 103 6.23 -4.73 5.37
CA LEU A 103 5.36 -5.50 4.46
C LEU A 103 5.64 -5.14 3.00
N ILE A 104 5.84 -3.85 2.68
CA ILE A 104 6.25 -3.41 1.33
C ILE A 104 7.56 -4.07 0.90
N LEU A 105 8.57 -4.13 1.79
CA LEU A 105 9.83 -4.82 1.49
C LEU A 105 9.62 -6.32 1.26
N MET A 106 8.80 -6.98 2.07
CA MET A 106 8.50 -8.40 1.89
C MET A 106 7.82 -8.65 0.54
N MET A 107 6.86 -7.82 0.14
CA MET A 107 6.22 -7.89 -1.18
C MET A 107 7.22 -7.63 -2.31
N GLY A 108 8.13 -6.66 -2.15
CA GLY A 108 9.20 -6.41 -3.13
C GLY A 108 10.13 -7.61 -3.33
N VAL A 109 10.50 -8.30 -2.24
CA VAL A 109 11.31 -9.54 -2.31
C VAL A 109 10.54 -10.66 -3.00
N GLU A 110 9.25 -10.83 -2.70
CA GLU A 110 8.40 -11.84 -3.34
C GLU A 110 8.23 -11.56 -4.83
N LEU A 111 7.97 -10.30 -5.20
CA LEU A 111 7.89 -9.87 -6.59
C LEU A 111 9.22 -10.11 -7.33
N PHE A 112 10.36 -9.88 -6.68
CA PHE A 112 11.67 -10.16 -7.26
C PHE A 112 11.86 -11.64 -7.54
N LYS A 113 11.55 -12.52 -6.57
CA LYS A 113 11.66 -13.97 -6.73
C LYS A 113 10.79 -14.50 -7.86
N THR A 114 9.50 -14.14 -7.84
CA THR A 114 8.53 -14.55 -8.89
C THR A 114 8.93 -14.03 -10.27
N SER A 115 9.47 -12.83 -10.35
CA SER A 115 9.93 -12.25 -11.62
C SER A 115 11.17 -12.99 -12.16
N VAL A 116 12.12 -13.36 -11.30
CA VAL A 116 13.28 -14.19 -11.68
C VAL A 116 12.81 -15.57 -12.15
N GLU A 117 11.86 -16.18 -11.44
CA GLU A 117 11.30 -17.48 -11.83
C GLU A 117 10.63 -17.43 -13.21
N LYS A 118 9.87 -16.37 -13.52
CA LYS A 118 9.28 -16.14 -14.85
C LYS A 118 10.31 -15.91 -15.95
N VAL A 119 11.50 -15.40 -15.65
CA VAL A 119 12.60 -15.30 -16.63
C VAL A 119 13.17 -16.68 -16.93
N ILE A 120 13.34 -17.53 -15.91
CA ILE A 120 13.92 -18.87 -16.05
C ILE A 120 12.92 -19.85 -16.65
N HIS A 121 11.65 -19.77 -16.21
CA HIS A 121 10.55 -20.61 -16.62
C HIS A 121 9.39 -19.74 -17.16
N PRO A 122 9.46 -19.30 -18.41
CA PRO A 122 8.42 -18.46 -19.00
C PRO A 122 7.04 -19.13 -18.98
N GLU A 123 6.08 -18.54 -18.33
CA GLU A 123 4.69 -19.00 -18.32
C GLU A 123 3.97 -18.60 -19.61
N VAL A 124 3.02 -19.43 -20.03
CA VAL A 124 2.14 -19.10 -21.16
C VAL A 124 1.13 -18.06 -20.70
N ILE A 125 1.19 -16.87 -21.28
CA ILE A 125 0.25 -15.80 -21.00
C ILE A 125 -1.09 -16.14 -21.65
N THR A 126 -2.10 -16.41 -20.82
CA THR A 126 -3.49 -16.59 -21.29
C THR A 126 -4.14 -15.22 -21.48
N GLU A 127 -4.23 -14.78 -22.73
CA GLU A 127 -4.85 -13.50 -23.08
C GLU A 127 -6.37 -13.62 -23.06
N GLN A 128 -6.98 -13.05 -22.02
CA GLN A 128 -8.43 -12.87 -21.93
C GLN A 128 -8.77 -11.39 -21.82
N TRP A 129 -9.67 -10.90 -22.67
CA TRP A 129 -10.12 -9.51 -22.65
C TRP A 129 -10.60 -9.04 -21.26
N ILE A 130 -11.26 -9.93 -20.52
CA ILE A 130 -11.75 -9.67 -19.16
C ILE A 130 -10.57 -9.31 -18.23
N SER A 131 -9.41 -9.96 -18.37
CA SER A 131 -8.21 -9.67 -17.57
C SER A 131 -7.75 -8.24 -17.75
N TYR A 132 -7.69 -7.75 -18.97
CA TYR A 132 -7.31 -6.36 -19.27
C TYR A 132 -8.23 -5.34 -18.58
N VAL A 133 -9.56 -5.55 -18.70
CA VAL A 133 -10.55 -4.65 -18.09
C VAL A 133 -10.39 -4.61 -16.56
N ILE A 134 -10.22 -5.76 -15.91
CA ILE A 134 -10.08 -5.86 -14.46
C ILE A 134 -8.78 -5.18 -14.00
N LEU A 135 -7.68 -5.41 -14.70
CA LEU A 135 -6.39 -4.80 -14.37
C LEU A 135 -6.43 -3.27 -14.53
N VAL A 136 -7.06 -2.76 -15.59
CA VAL A 136 -7.21 -1.31 -15.80
C VAL A 136 -8.07 -0.66 -14.69
N ILE A 137 -9.17 -1.30 -14.29
CA ILE A 137 -10.00 -0.84 -13.17
C ILE A 137 -9.18 -0.86 -11.87
N SER A 138 -8.38 -1.91 -11.64
CA SER A 138 -7.51 -2.02 -10.48
C SER A 138 -6.47 -0.90 -10.44
N ILE A 139 -5.82 -0.61 -11.57
CA ILE A 139 -4.85 0.49 -11.69
C ILE A 139 -5.52 1.82 -11.35
N ALA A 140 -6.69 2.09 -11.92
CA ALA A 140 -7.42 3.34 -11.68
C ALA A 140 -7.79 3.52 -10.19
N LEU A 141 -8.26 2.45 -9.53
CA LEU A 141 -8.62 2.51 -8.12
C LEU A 141 -7.39 2.63 -7.21
N LYS A 142 -6.30 1.88 -7.49
CA LYS A 142 -5.04 1.97 -6.73
C LYS A 142 -4.38 3.34 -6.91
N PHE A 143 -4.42 3.91 -8.10
CA PHE A 143 -3.92 5.26 -8.35
C PHE A 143 -4.74 6.33 -7.59
N TRP A 144 -6.06 6.17 -7.55
CA TRP A 144 -6.91 7.02 -6.73
C TRP A 144 -6.58 6.90 -5.24
N MET A 145 -6.37 5.68 -4.73
CA MET A 145 -5.95 5.43 -3.34
C MET A 145 -4.60 6.09 -3.04
N TYR A 146 -3.63 5.97 -3.96
CA TYR A 146 -2.35 6.66 -3.85
C TYR A 146 -2.52 8.17 -3.68
N MET A 147 -3.28 8.82 -4.58
CA MET A 147 -3.51 10.26 -4.50
C MET A 147 -4.22 10.67 -3.21
N PHE A 148 -5.21 9.88 -2.78
CA PHE A 148 -5.96 10.10 -1.56
C PHE A 148 -5.07 10.01 -0.31
N ASN A 149 -4.33 8.93 -0.17
CA ASN A 149 -3.44 8.70 0.97
C ASN A 149 -2.28 9.69 0.99
N LYS A 150 -1.69 10.01 -0.18
CA LYS A 150 -0.65 11.03 -0.32
C LYS A 150 -1.15 12.40 0.12
N GLY A 151 -2.34 12.80 -0.33
CA GLY A 151 -2.95 14.07 0.07
C GLY A 151 -3.19 14.17 1.58
N ILE A 152 -3.65 13.09 2.21
CA ILE A 152 -3.80 13.03 3.67
C ILE A 152 -2.41 13.07 4.35
N GLY A 153 -1.47 12.25 3.91
CA GLY A 153 -0.13 12.16 4.50
C GLY A 153 0.60 13.52 4.53
N TRP A 154 0.50 14.29 3.45
CA TRP A 154 1.05 15.64 3.42
C TRP A 154 0.29 16.61 4.33
N ARG A 155 -1.04 16.50 4.39
CA ARG A 155 -1.87 17.40 5.18
C ARG A 155 -1.67 17.24 6.69
N ILE A 156 -1.53 15.99 7.17
CA ILE A 156 -1.35 15.69 8.60
C ILE A 156 0.10 15.40 8.97
N HIS A 157 1.06 15.56 8.06
CA HIS A 157 2.49 15.25 8.25
C HIS A 157 2.71 13.84 8.83
N SER A 158 2.05 12.82 8.26
CA SER A 158 2.12 11.44 8.70
C SER A 158 2.98 10.59 7.77
N GLU A 159 4.08 10.04 8.28
CA GLU A 159 4.93 9.13 7.52
C GLU A 159 4.21 7.79 7.27
N THR A 160 3.39 7.33 8.20
CA THR A 160 2.54 6.15 8.01
C THR A 160 1.61 6.29 6.81
N MET A 161 0.97 7.46 6.65
CA MET A 161 0.10 7.71 5.50
C MET A 161 0.88 7.83 4.18
N LYS A 162 2.11 8.36 4.23
CA LYS A 162 3.00 8.37 3.07
C LYS A 162 3.44 6.95 2.68
N ALA A 163 3.76 6.09 3.67
CA ALA A 163 4.08 4.68 3.44
C ALA A 163 2.89 3.94 2.80
N THR A 164 1.67 4.12 3.31
CA THR A 164 0.45 3.54 2.71
C THR A 164 0.18 4.08 1.30
N ALA A 165 0.54 5.34 1.03
CA ALA A 165 0.46 5.88 -0.32
C ALA A 165 1.50 5.22 -1.25
N ALA A 166 2.75 5.05 -0.78
CA ALA A 166 3.79 4.38 -1.55
C ALA A 166 3.41 2.93 -1.89
N ASP A 167 2.80 2.20 -0.95
CA ASP A 167 2.25 0.86 -1.16
C ASP A 167 1.24 0.84 -2.33
N SER A 168 0.23 1.71 -2.28
CA SER A 168 -0.77 1.84 -3.37
C SER A 168 -0.14 2.22 -4.72
N LEU A 169 0.94 3.02 -4.72
CA LEU A 169 1.67 3.37 -5.95
C LEU A 169 2.45 2.18 -6.49
N ASN A 170 3.11 1.42 -5.62
CA ASN A 170 3.86 0.22 -5.99
C ASN A 170 2.95 -0.81 -6.66
N ASP A 171 1.76 -1.03 -6.10
CA ASP A 171 0.74 -1.90 -6.70
C ASP A 171 0.26 -1.39 -8.08
N CYS A 172 0.07 -0.08 -8.20
CA CYS A 172 -0.30 0.54 -9.46
C CYS A 172 0.77 0.32 -10.54
N ILE A 173 2.06 0.52 -10.19
CA ILE A 173 3.19 0.33 -11.10
C ILE A 173 3.35 -1.15 -11.46
N SER A 174 3.26 -2.06 -10.47
CA SER A 174 3.37 -3.50 -10.69
C SER A 174 2.27 -4.00 -11.64
N THR A 175 1.01 -3.60 -11.38
CA THR A 175 -0.12 -3.98 -12.24
C THR A 175 0.00 -3.36 -13.65
N ALA A 176 0.47 -2.10 -13.76
CA ALA A 176 0.71 -1.46 -15.07
C ALA A 176 1.83 -2.16 -15.85
N ALA A 177 2.87 -2.63 -15.16
CA ALA A 177 3.95 -3.41 -15.77
C ALA A 177 3.43 -4.75 -16.33
N VAL A 178 2.56 -5.43 -15.59
CA VAL A 178 1.90 -6.67 -16.07
C VAL A 178 1.07 -6.39 -17.32
N VAL A 179 0.24 -5.34 -17.32
CA VAL A 179 -0.55 -4.95 -18.51
C VAL A 179 0.37 -4.61 -19.68
N GLY A 180 1.46 -3.87 -19.43
CA GLY A 180 2.47 -3.57 -20.44
C GLY A 180 3.13 -4.83 -21.02
N GLY A 181 3.50 -5.79 -20.17
CA GLY A 181 4.05 -7.08 -20.58
C GLY A 181 3.07 -7.90 -21.44
N MET A 182 1.78 -7.94 -21.04
CA MET A 182 0.72 -8.59 -21.82
C MET A 182 0.55 -7.93 -23.20
N LEU A 183 0.59 -6.59 -23.29
CA LEU A 183 0.52 -5.87 -24.58
C LEU A 183 1.73 -6.14 -25.47
N VAL A 184 2.94 -6.17 -24.91
CA VAL A 184 4.16 -6.53 -25.65
C VAL A 184 4.06 -7.96 -26.17
N PHE A 185 3.58 -8.90 -25.36
CA PHE A 185 3.36 -10.27 -25.80
C PHE A 185 2.33 -10.35 -26.93
N HIS A 186 1.22 -9.62 -26.83
CA HIS A 186 0.17 -9.60 -27.83
C HIS A 186 0.67 -9.13 -29.21
N TYR A 187 1.47 -8.03 -29.26
CA TYR A 187 1.91 -7.45 -30.53
C TYR A 187 3.21 -8.03 -31.07
N PHE A 188 4.14 -8.43 -30.18
CA PHE A 188 5.50 -8.83 -30.58
C PHE A 188 5.80 -10.30 -30.28
N HIS A 189 4.91 -11.03 -29.62
CA HIS A 189 5.11 -12.41 -29.16
C HIS A 189 6.37 -12.60 -28.29
N LEU A 190 6.83 -11.52 -27.62
CA LEU A 190 7.96 -11.50 -26.72
C LEU A 190 7.48 -11.54 -25.28
N ASN A 191 7.87 -12.58 -24.53
CA ASN A 191 7.58 -12.65 -23.11
C ASN A 191 8.62 -11.83 -22.33
N VAL A 192 8.27 -10.58 -22.02
CA VAL A 192 9.11 -9.63 -21.25
C VAL A 192 8.68 -9.49 -19.80
N ASP A 193 7.59 -10.16 -19.38
CA ASP A 193 6.94 -10.00 -18.08
C ASP A 193 7.94 -10.17 -16.92
N GLY A 194 8.76 -11.23 -16.93
CA GLY A 194 9.77 -11.47 -15.90
C GLY A 194 10.84 -10.37 -15.82
N ILE A 195 11.31 -9.86 -16.97
CA ILE A 195 12.34 -8.80 -17.00
C ILE A 195 11.79 -7.50 -16.47
N VAL A 196 10.60 -7.10 -16.94
CA VAL A 196 9.91 -5.88 -16.44
C VAL A 196 9.60 -6.02 -14.96
N GLY A 197 9.15 -7.19 -14.51
CA GLY A 197 8.90 -7.50 -13.11
C GLY A 197 10.13 -7.32 -12.21
N ILE A 198 11.34 -7.71 -12.67
CA ILE A 198 12.59 -7.47 -11.92
C ILE A 198 12.84 -5.97 -11.72
N PHE A 199 12.67 -5.14 -12.76
CA PHE A 199 12.84 -3.69 -12.63
C PHE A 199 11.84 -3.08 -11.66
N VAL A 200 10.57 -3.50 -11.72
CA VAL A 200 9.53 -3.06 -10.78
C VAL A 200 9.86 -3.50 -9.36
N ALA A 201 10.29 -4.75 -9.15
CA ALA A 201 10.68 -5.24 -7.85
C ALA A 201 11.83 -4.44 -7.22
N CYS A 202 12.86 -4.08 -8.01
CA CYS A 202 13.95 -3.21 -7.55
C CYS A 202 13.42 -1.83 -7.14
N PHE A 203 12.48 -1.26 -7.89
CA PHE A 203 11.84 0.00 -7.54
C PHE A 203 11.04 -0.09 -6.23
N VAL A 204 10.25 -1.15 -6.05
CA VAL A 204 9.46 -1.41 -4.83
C VAL A 204 10.38 -1.59 -3.61
N LEU A 205 11.47 -2.34 -3.76
CA LEU A 205 12.47 -2.54 -2.69
C LEU A 205 13.14 -1.22 -2.29
N TRP A 206 13.48 -0.37 -3.26
CA TRP A 206 14.03 0.95 -2.99
C TRP A 206 13.04 1.83 -2.22
N GLY A 207 11.79 1.90 -2.67
CA GLY A 207 10.73 2.66 -2.00
C GLY A 207 10.43 2.15 -0.58
N GLY A 208 10.42 0.83 -0.38
CA GLY A 208 10.27 0.22 0.94
C GLY A 208 11.41 0.57 1.90
N TYR A 209 12.64 0.56 1.41
CA TYR A 209 13.82 0.98 2.19
C TYR A 209 13.72 2.46 2.59
N GLU A 210 13.38 3.35 1.66
CA GLU A 210 13.20 4.78 1.94
C GLU A 210 12.08 5.01 2.96
N SER A 211 10.96 4.30 2.82
CA SER A 211 9.83 4.36 3.76
C SER A 211 10.22 3.93 5.18
N ILE A 212 11.03 2.88 5.36
CA ILE A 212 11.57 2.49 6.67
C ILE A 212 12.42 3.62 7.25
N LYS A 213 13.35 4.16 6.46
CA LYS A 213 14.26 5.22 6.88
C LYS A 213 13.48 6.45 7.36
N ASP A 214 12.47 6.88 6.61
CA ASP A 214 11.66 8.05 6.94
C ASP A 214 10.80 7.82 8.19
N THR A 215 10.28 6.60 8.36
CA THR A 215 9.50 6.24 9.55
C THR A 215 10.38 6.10 10.80
N MET A 216 11.63 5.65 10.66
CA MET A 216 12.55 5.49 11.79
C MET A 216 13.21 6.80 12.24
N ASN A 217 13.42 7.76 11.34
CA ASN A 217 14.07 9.03 11.67
C ASN A 217 13.41 9.76 12.85
N PRO A 218 12.09 9.96 12.92
CA PRO A 218 11.43 10.63 14.06
C PRO A 218 11.58 9.86 15.38
N VAL A 219 11.69 8.52 15.33
CA VAL A 219 11.87 7.67 16.51
C VAL A 219 13.28 7.79 17.07
N SER A 220 14.29 7.90 16.20
CA SER A 220 15.70 7.97 16.59
C SER A 220 16.09 9.33 17.18
N TYR A 221 15.63 10.44 16.62
CA TYR A 221 16.02 11.79 17.08
C TYR A 221 15.42 12.19 18.43
N THR A 222 14.35 11.56 18.89
CA THR A 222 13.77 11.85 20.21
C THR A 222 14.62 11.35 21.37
N HIS A 223 15.51 10.38 21.16
CA HIS A 223 16.43 9.89 22.19
C HIS A 223 17.62 10.84 22.47
N LEU A 224 18.06 11.61 21.49
CA LEU A 224 19.19 12.52 21.65
C LEU A 224 18.84 13.80 22.40
N ARG A 225 17.59 14.29 22.31
CA ARG A 225 17.14 15.48 23.04
C ARG A 225 16.82 15.25 24.51
N ALA A 226 16.59 14.03 24.93
CA ALA A 226 16.32 13.71 26.35
C ALA A 226 17.57 13.70 27.23
N HIS A 227 18.76 13.73 26.63
CA HIS A 227 20.04 13.79 27.36
C HIS A 227 20.65 15.20 27.44
N GLU A 228 20.06 16.22 26.79
CA GLU A 228 20.58 17.60 26.78
C GLU A 228 19.80 18.57 27.71
N THR A 229 18.82 18.07 28.45
CA THR A 229 18.09 18.84 29.47
C THR A 229 18.24 18.17 30.84
#